data_11947f9334eb2f50063bc7c58e88a8ee
#
_entry.id   11947f9334eb2f50063bc7c58e88a8ee
#
_cell.length_a   1.000
_cell.length_b   1.000
_cell.length_c   1.000
_cell.angle_alpha   90.00
_cell.angle_beta   90.00
_cell.angle_gamma   90.00
#
_symmetry.space_group_name_H-M   'P 1'
#
loop_
_entity.id
_entity.type
_entity.pdbx_description
1 polymer ?
#
loop_
_entity_poly.entity_id
_entity_poly.type
_entity_poly.pdbx_seq_one_letter_code
_entity_poly.pdbx_strand_id
1 'polypeptide(L)'
;MNMNHLILLAESGSDITPELAEENGIIIVPMHVSFGGETRDDGSFPVPEMFEFYKKHRELPRTSGCTPHDFEVVFERLDREYPGVPILYLAYSSCTTCSMQSALIAAQGRENVLALDTKSVTAGQAAIVLTIARLLREHPETTLEQAADAAKGLIARVRMGFIPGDLDYLRAGGRVSNGAYLGAKILGIHPLIEILDGKLISTKKYRGTMKRVVMQMTREFPAAQNLEKDALWLIYGAGLGEDIMREVEAHLHEQGCQNLTWVQTGCVI
;
A
#
# COMPACT_ATOMS: atom_id res chain seq x y z
N MET A 1 1.27 -18.76 18.82
CA MET A 1 0.25 -17.76 18.44
C MET A 1 -1.10 -18.44 18.43
N ASN A 2 -2.10 -17.91 19.17
CA ASN A 2 -3.48 -18.35 18.92
C ASN A 2 -3.87 -17.76 17.57
N MET A 3 -3.72 -18.57 16.53
CA MET A 3 -4.19 -18.19 15.20
C MET A 3 -5.71 -18.17 15.26
N ASN A 4 -6.21 -17.00 14.94
CA ASN A 4 -7.60 -16.63 15.00
C ASN A 4 -8.48 -17.59 14.17
N HIS A 5 -9.73 -17.72 14.54
CA HIS A 5 -10.80 -18.34 13.77
C HIS A 5 -10.98 -17.68 12.37
N LEU A 6 -10.16 -16.71 12.00
CA LEU A 6 -10.14 -15.98 10.73
C LEU A 6 -8.70 -15.58 10.37
N ILE A 7 -8.27 -15.85 9.15
CA ILE A 7 -6.97 -15.48 8.60
C ILE A 7 -7.11 -14.20 7.77
N LEU A 8 -6.21 -13.23 8.03
CA LEU A 8 -6.09 -12.02 7.20
C LEU A 8 -4.97 -12.21 6.18
N LEU A 9 -5.27 -11.86 4.92
CA LEU A 9 -4.35 -11.91 3.81
C LEU A 9 -4.25 -10.53 3.14
N ALA A 10 -3.03 -10.11 2.79
CA ALA A 10 -2.74 -8.92 2.01
C ALA A 10 -1.51 -9.16 1.12
N GLU A 11 -1.20 -8.23 0.22
CA GLU A 11 0.02 -8.28 -0.61
C GLU A 11 1.13 -7.40 -0.03
N SER A 12 2.38 -7.66 -0.46
CA SER A 12 3.54 -6.86 -0.04
C SER A 12 3.43 -5.37 -0.41
N GLY A 13 2.70 -5.04 -1.47
CA GLY A 13 2.41 -3.64 -1.84
C GLY A 13 1.62 -2.85 -0.78
N SER A 14 1.12 -3.50 0.28
CA SER A 14 0.58 -2.83 1.47
C SER A 14 1.65 -2.11 2.29
N ASP A 15 2.93 -2.42 2.06
CA ASP A 15 4.08 -1.94 2.85
C ASP A 15 3.98 -2.29 4.36
N ILE A 16 3.19 -3.31 4.71
CA ILE A 16 3.18 -3.91 6.04
C ILE A 16 4.48 -4.69 6.19
N THR A 17 5.32 -4.29 7.15
CA THR A 17 6.61 -4.95 7.36
C THR A 17 6.43 -6.39 7.85
N PRO A 18 7.43 -7.29 7.65
CA PRO A 18 7.34 -8.66 8.15
C PRO A 18 7.06 -8.72 9.67
N GLU A 19 7.67 -7.82 10.45
CA GLU A 19 7.47 -7.73 11.89
C GLU A 19 6.02 -7.37 12.23
N LEU A 20 5.47 -6.35 11.59
CA LEU A 20 4.06 -5.95 11.78
C LEU A 20 3.09 -7.05 11.33
N ALA A 21 3.41 -7.74 10.25
CA ALA A 21 2.59 -8.85 9.76
C ALA A 21 2.58 -10.00 10.78
N GLU A 22 3.75 -10.38 11.30
CA GLU A 22 3.89 -11.43 12.32
C GLU A 22 3.18 -11.05 13.62
N GLU A 23 3.38 -9.84 14.13
CA GLU A 23 2.75 -9.33 15.36
C GLU A 23 1.22 -9.32 15.28
N ASN A 24 0.68 -9.10 14.10
CA ASN A 24 -0.76 -8.97 13.86
C ASN A 24 -1.41 -10.20 13.22
N GLY A 25 -0.65 -11.28 12.99
CA GLY A 25 -1.16 -12.52 12.39
C GLY A 25 -1.65 -12.34 10.95
N ILE A 26 -1.00 -11.45 10.19
CA ILE A 26 -1.34 -11.15 8.79
C ILE A 26 -0.43 -11.98 7.89
N ILE A 27 -1.01 -12.62 6.88
CA ILE A 27 -0.27 -13.33 5.84
C ILE A 27 -0.04 -12.38 4.67
N ILE A 28 1.22 -12.22 4.25
CA ILE A 28 1.59 -11.40 3.11
C ILE A 28 1.93 -12.28 1.91
N VAL A 29 1.27 -12.01 0.77
CA VAL A 29 1.59 -12.62 -0.53
C VAL A 29 2.53 -11.66 -1.26
N PRO A 30 3.73 -12.09 -1.68
CA PRO A 30 4.68 -11.20 -2.31
C PRO A 30 4.23 -10.81 -3.73
N MET A 31 4.31 -9.53 -4.03
CA MET A 31 4.37 -9.03 -5.40
C MET A 31 5.79 -9.19 -5.94
N HIS A 32 6.03 -8.87 -7.20
CA HIS A 32 7.33 -9.13 -7.83
C HIS A 32 7.98 -7.88 -8.37
N VAL A 33 9.32 -7.85 -8.32
CA VAL A 33 10.16 -6.79 -8.86
C VAL A 33 11.18 -7.39 -9.81
N SER A 34 11.21 -6.88 -11.03
CA SER A 34 12.12 -7.34 -12.10
C SER A 34 13.17 -6.28 -12.41
N PHE A 35 14.42 -6.59 -12.24
CA PHE A 35 15.58 -5.80 -12.65
C PHE A 35 16.82 -6.68 -12.81
N GLY A 36 17.80 -6.25 -13.64
CA GLY A 36 19.00 -7.03 -13.88
C GLY A 36 18.78 -8.39 -14.55
N GLY A 37 17.66 -8.58 -15.25
CA GLY A 37 17.31 -9.86 -15.89
C GLY A 37 16.68 -10.89 -14.96
N GLU A 38 16.47 -10.55 -13.68
CA GLU A 38 15.86 -11.43 -12.68
C GLU A 38 14.53 -10.86 -12.19
N THR A 39 13.63 -11.73 -11.75
CA THR A 39 12.41 -11.38 -11.04
C THR A 39 12.51 -11.94 -9.64
N ARG A 40 12.32 -11.09 -8.64
CA ARG A 40 12.40 -11.42 -7.22
C ARG A 40 11.16 -10.96 -6.49
N ASP A 41 10.87 -11.62 -5.38
CA ASP A 41 9.76 -11.25 -4.51
C ASP A 41 10.03 -9.90 -3.85
N ASP A 42 9.05 -9.03 -3.85
CA ASP A 42 9.09 -7.77 -3.13
C ASP A 42 9.21 -8.03 -1.62
N GLY A 43 10.15 -7.35 -0.98
CA GLY A 43 10.54 -7.60 0.41
C GLY A 43 11.66 -8.63 0.59
N SER A 44 12.07 -9.38 -0.46
CA SER A 44 13.19 -10.34 -0.37
C SER A 44 14.58 -9.70 -0.48
N PHE A 45 14.64 -8.40 -0.74
CA PHE A 45 15.87 -7.62 -0.89
C PHE A 45 15.68 -6.18 -0.39
N PRO A 46 16.77 -5.50 0.00
CA PRO A 46 16.69 -4.10 0.46
C PRO A 46 16.28 -3.15 -0.66
N VAL A 47 15.32 -2.26 -0.42
CA VAL A 47 14.85 -1.24 -1.39
C VAL A 47 16.00 -0.43 -2.03
N PRO A 48 17.07 -0.02 -1.31
CA PRO A 48 18.21 0.68 -1.91
C PRO A 48 18.90 -0.07 -3.06
N GLU A 49 18.89 -1.41 -3.07
CA GLU A 49 19.51 -2.21 -4.13
C GLU A 49 18.90 -1.92 -5.50
N MET A 50 17.57 -1.77 -5.55
CA MET A 50 16.85 -1.40 -6.78
C MET A 50 17.29 -0.01 -7.28
N PHE A 51 17.44 0.96 -6.39
CA PHE A 51 17.88 2.31 -6.75
C PHE A 51 19.34 2.36 -7.20
N GLU A 52 20.22 1.56 -6.58
CA GLU A 52 21.61 1.43 -6.99
C GLU A 52 21.73 0.79 -8.37
N PHE A 53 20.93 -0.23 -8.64
CA PHE A 53 20.84 -0.83 -9.96
C PHE A 53 20.45 0.21 -11.02
N TYR A 54 19.38 0.97 -10.79
CA TYR A 54 18.97 2.04 -11.71
C TYR A 54 20.04 3.11 -11.89
N LYS A 55 20.70 3.53 -10.82
CA LYS A 55 21.80 4.50 -10.87
C LYS A 55 22.93 4.04 -11.77
N LYS A 56 23.29 2.75 -11.67
CA LYS A 56 24.41 2.14 -12.38
C LYS A 56 24.09 1.83 -13.85
N HIS A 57 22.92 1.24 -14.10
CA HIS A 57 22.56 0.68 -15.40
C HIS A 57 21.62 1.57 -16.22
N ARG A 58 20.97 2.55 -15.61
CA ARG A 58 19.94 3.42 -16.23
C ARG A 58 18.75 2.65 -16.78
N GLU A 59 18.56 1.42 -16.32
CA GLU A 59 17.43 0.58 -16.61
C GLU A 59 16.43 0.65 -15.44
N LEU A 60 15.18 1.06 -15.76
CA LEU A 60 14.12 1.16 -14.76
C LEU A 60 13.62 -0.24 -14.38
N PRO A 61 13.56 -0.55 -13.08
CA PRO A 61 12.92 -1.77 -12.62
C PRO A 61 11.42 -1.77 -13.00
N ARG A 62 10.87 -2.96 -13.09
CA ARG A 62 9.45 -3.19 -13.35
C ARG A 62 8.85 -3.97 -12.22
N THR A 63 7.58 -3.71 -11.92
CA THR A 63 6.85 -4.43 -10.89
C THR A 63 5.65 -5.15 -11.50
N SER A 64 5.27 -6.26 -10.91
CA SER A 64 4.06 -7.00 -11.24
C SER A 64 3.33 -7.43 -9.98
N GLY A 65 2.01 -7.58 -10.10
CA GLY A 65 1.18 -8.13 -9.03
C GLY A 65 1.44 -9.62 -8.82
N CYS A 66 0.85 -10.15 -7.77
CA CYS A 66 0.87 -11.58 -7.49
C CYS A 66 0.20 -12.37 -8.62
N THR A 67 0.76 -13.52 -8.94
CA THR A 67 0.20 -14.48 -9.89
C THR A 67 -0.82 -15.42 -9.23
N PRO A 68 -1.66 -16.15 -9.99
CA PRO A 68 -2.50 -17.20 -9.39
C PRO A 68 -1.68 -18.25 -8.61
N HIS A 69 -0.49 -18.60 -9.11
CA HIS A 69 0.38 -19.56 -8.45
C HIS A 69 0.84 -19.11 -7.07
N ASP A 70 1.14 -17.83 -6.89
CA ASP A 70 1.54 -17.28 -5.58
C ASP A 70 0.42 -17.49 -4.54
N PHE A 71 -0.83 -17.24 -4.95
CA PHE A 71 -1.98 -17.49 -4.08
C PHE A 71 -2.27 -18.99 -3.87
N GLU A 72 -2.11 -19.82 -4.90
CA GLU A 72 -2.26 -21.28 -4.79
C GLU A 72 -1.33 -21.84 -3.72
N VAL A 73 -0.04 -21.47 -3.77
CA VAL A 73 0.97 -21.91 -2.78
C VAL A 73 0.57 -21.50 -1.37
N VAL A 74 0.09 -20.26 -1.19
CA VAL A 74 -0.35 -19.75 0.11
C VAL A 74 -1.61 -20.48 0.58
N PHE A 75 -2.63 -20.62 -0.27
CA PHE A 75 -3.88 -21.30 0.09
C PHE A 75 -3.66 -22.77 0.42
N GLU A 76 -2.84 -23.50 -0.34
CA GLU A 76 -2.50 -24.89 -0.03
C GLU A 76 -1.76 -25.06 1.29
N ARG A 77 -0.87 -24.12 1.64
CA ARG A 77 -0.22 -24.08 2.94
C ARG A 77 -1.25 -23.87 4.04
N LEU A 78 -2.14 -22.88 3.88
CA LEU A 78 -3.16 -22.54 4.88
C LEU A 78 -4.16 -23.68 5.07
N ASP A 79 -4.55 -24.40 4.02
CA ASP A 79 -5.43 -25.57 4.12
C ASP A 79 -4.80 -26.71 4.95
N ARG A 80 -3.46 -26.87 4.87
CA ARG A 80 -2.74 -27.87 5.67
C ARG A 80 -2.58 -27.44 7.13
N GLU A 81 -2.24 -26.17 7.35
CA GLU A 81 -1.95 -25.65 8.68
C GLU A 81 -3.22 -25.30 9.46
N TYR A 82 -4.25 -24.83 8.77
CA TYR A 82 -5.51 -24.30 9.34
C TYR A 82 -6.73 -24.78 8.53
N PRO A 83 -7.03 -26.09 8.52
CA PRO A 83 -8.09 -26.65 7.67
C PRO A 83 -9.45 -26.01 7.98
N GLY A 84 -10.08 -25.46 6.94
CA GLY A 84 -11.42 -24.88 7.01
C GLY A 84 -11.53 -23.52 7.69
N VAL A 85 -10.41 -22.91 8.14
CA VAL A 85 -10.43 -21.57 8.70
C VAL A 85 -10.74 -20.56 7.61
N PRO A 86 -11.70 -19.63 7.82
CA PRO A 86 -12.02 -18.57 6.86
C PRO A 86 -10.83 -17.64 6.60
N ILE A 87 -10.73 -17.18 5.37
CA ILE A 87 -9.68 -16.27 4.91
C ILE A 87 -10.34 -14.98 4.40
N LEU A 88 -9.99 -13.85 5.00
CA LEU A 88 -10.35 -12.52 4.50
C LEU A 88 -9.14 -11.92 3.78
N TYR A 89 -9.21 -11.85 2.47
CA TYR A 89 -8.21 -11.19 1.65
C TYR A 89 -8.60 -9.74 1.40
N LEU A 90 -7.83 -8.81 1.96
CA LEU A 90 -7.98 -7.37 1.80
C LEU A 90 -7.03 -6.90 0.71
N ALA A 91 -7.50 -6.98 -0.54
CA ALA A 91 -6.69 -6.82 -1.73
C ALA A 91 -6.23 -5.38 -1.98
N TYR A 92 -5.02 -5.24 -2.50
CA TYR A 92 -4.55 -4.01 -3.15
C TYR A 92 -5.50 -3.60 -4.27
N SER A 93 -5.60 -2.31 -4.58
CA SER A 93 -6.55 -1.81 -5.56
C SER A 93 -6.50 -2.57 -6.89
N SER A 94 -7.61 -3.17 -7.28
CA SER A 94 -7.79 -3.90 -8.55
C SER A 94 -7.68 -3.00 -9.78
N CYS A 95 -7.77 -1.68 -9.61
CA CYS A 95 -7.53 -0.70 -10.67
C CYS A 95 -6.05 -0.52 -11.01
N THR A 96 -5.13 -0.98 -10.15
CA THR A 96 -3.68 -0.75 -10.29
C THR A 96 -2.88 -2.03 -10.46
N THR A 97 -3.45 -3.19 -10.09
CA THR A 97 -2.81 -4.51 -10.20
C THR A 97 -3.82 -5.60 -10.49
N CYS A 98 -3.37 -6.73 -11.03
CA CYS A 98 -4.19 -7.92 -11.24
C CYS A 98 -4.23 -8.89 -10.05
N SER A 99 -3.59 -8.58 -8.92
CA SER A 99 -3.45 -9.49 -7.77
C SER A 99 -4.80 -10.03 -7.27
N MET A 100 -5.82 -9.16 -7.15
CA MET A 100 -7.16 -9.62 -6.76
C MET A 100 -7.74 -10.64 -7.75
N GLN A 101 -7.60 -10.41 -9.05
CA GLN A 101 -8.07 -11.35 -10.07
C GLN A 101 -7.30 -12.69 -9.98
N SER A 102 -5.98 -12.63 -9.74
CA SER A 102 -5.14 -13.81 -9.52
C SER A 102 -5.60 -14.62 -8.30
N ALA A 103 -5.90 -13.93 -7.20
CA ALA A 103 -6.42 -14.58 -5.99
C ALA A 103 -7.78 -15.27 -6.24
N LEU A 104 -8.70 -14.61 -6.97
CA LEU A 104 -10.01 -15.16 -7.30
C LEU A 104 -9.89 -16.41 -8.21
N ILE A 105 -8.90 -16.45 -9.09
CA ILE A 105 -8.61 -17.64 -9.90
C ILE A 105 -8.12 -18.79 -9.00
N ALA A 106 -7.15 -18.51 -8.12
CA ALA A 106 -6.62 -19.51 -7.18
C ALA A 106 -7.66 -19.99 -6.15
N ALA A 107 -8.64 -19.15 -5.83
CA ALA A 107 -9.71 -19.48 -4.89
C ALA A 107 -10.88 -20.26 -5.52
N GLN A 108 -10.84 -20.59 -6.81
CA GLN A 108 -11.92 -21.34 -7.44
C GLN A 108 -12.13 -22.69 -6.74
N GLY A 109 -13.40 -22.93 -6.33
CA GLY A 109 -13.76 -24.14 -5.57
C GLY A 109 -13.50 -24.06 -4.06
N ARG A 110 -13.03 -22.91 -3.53
CA ARG A 110 -12.83 -22.65 -2.11
C ARG A 110 -13.95 -21.77 -1.56
N GLU A 111 -14.74 -22.31 -0.64
CA GLU A 111 -15.86 -21.60 -0.02
C GLU A 111 -15.42 -20.73 1.17
N ASN A 112 -14.19 -20.95 1.68
CA ASN A 112 -13.67 -20.28 2.86
C ASN A 112 -12.84 -19.00 2.54
N VAL A 113 -12.76 -18.55 1.29
CA VAL A 113 -12.01 -17.36 0.89
C VAL A 113 -12.96 -16.24 0.47
N LEU A 114 -12.88 -15.10 1.17
CA LEU A 114 -13.56 -13.87 0.82
C LEU A 114 -12.54 -12.79 0.46
N ALA A 115 -12.59 -12.27 -0.76
CA ALA A 115 -11.73 -11.19 -1.24
C ALA A 115 -12.49 -9.87 -1.30
N LEU A 116 -11.89 -8.79 -0.77
CA LEU A 116 -12.39 -7.42 -0.87
C LEU A 116 -11.33 -6.52 -1.49
N ASP A 117 -11.70 -5.82 -2.55
CA ASP A 117 -10.88 -4.73 -3.11
C ASP A 117 -10.87 -3.55 -2.14
N THR A 118 -9.70 -3.26 -1.54
CA THR A 118 -9.59 -2.11 -0.63
C THR A 118 -9.64 -0.77 -1.36
N LYS A 119 -9.55 -0.78 -2.68
CA LYS A 119 -9.44 0.44 -3.50
C LYS A 119 -8.32 1.37 -3.00
N SER A 120 -7.36 0.82 -2.33
CA SER A 120 -6.24 1.52 -1.70
C SER A 120 -4.93 0.86 -2.08
N VAL A 121 -3.85 1.59 -1.84
CA VAL A 121 -2.47 1.17 -2.11
C VAL A 121 -1.63 1.47 -0.87
N THR A 122 -0.45 0.85 -0.73
CA THR A 122 0.54 1.14 0.34
C THR A 122 -0.11 1.40 1.72
N ALA A 123 0.21 2.48 2.40
CA ALA A 123 -0.32 2.78 3.74
C ALA A 123 -1.85 2.88 3.81
N GLY A 124 -2.54 3.18 2.71
CA GLY A 124 -4.01 3.17 2.68
C GLY A 124 -4.56 1.74 2.84
N GLN A 125 -3.94 0.76 2.18
CA GLN A 125 -4.25 -0.66 2.40
C GLN A 125 -3.80 -1.11 3.78
N ALA A 126 -2.56 -0.76 4.20
CA ALA A 126 -2.05 -1.10 5.53
C ALA A 126 -2.97 -0.63 6.65
N ALA A 127 -3.46 0.61 6.58
CA ALA A 127 -4.38 1.17 7.57
C ALA A 127 -5.67 0.33 7.71
N ILE A 128 -6.23 -0.12 6.58
CA ILE A 128 -7.42 -1.00 6.58
C ILE A 128 -7.07 -2.35 7.21
N VAL A 129 -6.01 -3.02 6.71
CA VAL A 129 -5.63 -4.37 7.13
C VAL A 129 -5.30 -4.41 8.62
N LEU A 130 -4.45 -3.48 9.09
CA LEU A 130 -4.03 -3.41 10.50
C LEU A 130 -5.19 -3.01 11.43
N THR A 131 -6.14 -2.20 10.96
CA THR A 131 -7.35 -1.88 11.74
C THR A 131 -8.25 -3.12 11.91
N ILE A 132 -8.41 -3.92 10.85
CA ILE A 132 -9.15 -5.19 10.95
C ILE A 132 -8.40 -6.20 11.82
N ALA A 133 -7.06 -6.30 11.69
CA ALA A 133 -6.26 -7.16 12.56
C ALA A 133 -6.44 -6.80 14.05
N ARG A 134 -6.44 -5.50 14.37
CA ARG A 134 -6.72 -5.01 15.72
C ARG A 134 -8.14 -5.38 16.17
N LEU A 135 -9.14 -5.18 15.32
CA LEU A 135 -10.53 -5.59 15.61
C LEU A 135 -10.61 -7.07 15.99
N LEU A 136 -9.98 -7.95 15.21
CA LEU A 136 -9.98 -9.40 15.46
C LEU A 136 -9.25 -9.78 16.76
N ARG A 137 -8.22 -9.03 17.14
CA ARG A 137 -7.50 -9.23 18.39
C ARG A 137 -8.32 -8.79 19.62
N GLU A 138 -9.03 -7.65 19.50
CA GLU A 138 -9.87 -7.10 20.57
C GLU A 138 -11.20 -7.86 20.70
N HIS A 139 -11.70 -8.42 19.59
CA HIS A 139 -12.96 -9.14 19.48
C HIS A 139 -12.78 -10.49 18.77
N PRO A 140 -12.23 -11.50 19.47
CA PRO A 140 -11.93 -12.81 18.87
C PRO A 140 -13.16 -13.57 18.34
N GLU A 141 -14.36 -13.19 18.74
CA GLU A 141 -15.63 -13.75 18.29
C GLU A 141 -16.11 -13.20 16.93
N THR A 142 -15.42 -12.21 16.35
CA THR A 142 -15.82 -11.54 15.10
C THR A 142 -15.86 -12.52 13.93
N THR A 143 -17.01 -12.65 13.27
CA THR A 143 -17.16 -13.54 12.11
C THR A 143 -16.54 -12.95 10.85
N LEU A 144 -16.38 -13.78 9.80
CA LEU A 144 -15.89 -13.34 8.49
C LEU A 144 -16.74 -12.20 7.92
N GLU A 145 -18.07 -12.31 8.02
CA GLU A 145 -19.00 -11.31 7.52
C GLU A 145 -18.90 -9.99 8.29
N GLN A 146 -18.77 -10.06 9.62
CA GLN A 146 -18.58 -8.88 10.46
C GLN A 146 -17.27 -8.17 10.17
N ALA A 147 -16.17 -8.92 10.01
CA ALA A 147 -14.86 -8.38 9.62
C ALA A 147 -14.91 -7.75 8.23
N ALA A 148 -15.57 -8.41 7.28
CA ALA A 148 -15.75 -7.89 5.92
C ALA A 148 -16.58 -6.60 5.90
N ASP A 149 -17.65 -6.51 6.68
CA ASP A 149 -18.49 -5.30 6.76
C ASP A 149 -17.75 -4.15 7.45
N ALA A 150 -16.96 -4.43 8.48
CA ALA A 150 -16.06 -3.45 9.08
C ALA A 150 -15.04 -2.93 8.06
N ALA A 151 -14.43 -3.84 7.28
CA ALA A 151 -13.48 -3.47 6.20
C ALA A 151 -14.14 -2.60 5.14
N LYS A 152 -15.35 -2.92 4.67
CA LYS A 152 -16.12 -2.08 3.73
C LYS A 152 -16.36 -0.67 4.28
N GLY A 153 -16.67 -0.57 5.58
CA GLY A 153 -16.83 0.72 6.26
C GLY A 153 -15.54 1.55 6.27
N LEU A 154 -14.38 0.92 6.44
CA LEU A 154 -13.07 1.57 6.35
C LEU A 154 -12.74 1.98 4.91
N ILE A 155 -12.93 1.09 3.94
CA ILE A 155 -12.70 1.35 2.50
C ILE A 155 -13.45 2.60 2.03
N ALA A 156 -14.68 2.77 2.47
CA ALA A 156 -15.48 3.94 2.12
C ALA A 156 -14.94 5.26 2.70
N ARG A 157 -14.16 5.20 3.79
CA ARG A 157 -13.67 6.38 4.54
C ARG A 157 -12.20 6.68 4.32
N VAL A 158 -11.37 5.71 4.01
CA VAL A 158 -9.92 5.94 3.77
C VAL A 158 -9.73 6.94 2.63
N ARG A 159 -8.90 7.94 2.88
CA ARG A 159 -8.47 8.93 1.90
C ARG A 159 -6.95 8.91 1.83
N MET A 160 -6.43 8.82 0.64
CA MET A 160 -5.00 8.72 0.41
C MET A 160 -4.55 9.61 -0.73
N GLY A 161 -3.41 10.25 -0.52
CA GLY A 161 -2.72 11.03 -1.55
C GLY A 161 -1.23 11.07 -1.29
N PHE A 162 -0.44 11.19 -2.35
CA PHE A 162 1.00 11.27 -2.24
C PHE A 162 1.61 12.15 -3.36
N ILE A 163 2.82 12.61 -3.12
CA ILE A 163 3.62 13.33 -4.10
C ILE A 163 4.82 12.47 -4.44
N PRO A 164 4.92 11.95 -5.67
CA PRO A 164 6.07 11.15 -6.08
C PRO A 164 7.34 12.00 -6.12
N GLY A 165 8.44 11.43 -5.62
CA GLY A 165 9.78 12.04 -5.71
C GLY A 165 10.26 12.12 -7.16
N ASP A 166 10.01 11.08 -7.93
CA ASP A 166 10.24 10.98 -9.37
C ASP A 166 9.04 10.30 -10.05
N LEU A 167 8.70 10.77 -11.23
CA LEU A 167 7.63 10.21 -12.07
C LEU A 167 8.13 9.10 -13.00
N ASP A 168 9.44 8.86 -13.09
CA ASP A 168 10.03 7.89 -14.00
C ASP A 168 9.50 6.47 -13.74
N TYR A 169 9.39 6.08 -12.46
CA TYR A 169 8.87 4.76 -12.05
C TYR A 169 7.39 4.59 -12.40
N LEU A 170 6.54 5.57 -12.08
CA LEU A 170 5.12 5.54 -12.42
C LEU A 170 4.87 5.51 -13.94
N ARG A 171 5.73 6.19 -14.70
CA ARG A 171 5.70 6.15 -16.17
C ARG A 171 6.12 4.78 -16.69
N ALA A 172 7.21 4.21 -16.18
CA ALA A 172 7.69 2.89 -16.56
C ALA A 172 6.63 1.79 -16.28
N GLY A 173 5.93 1.93 -15.16
CA GLY A 173 4.81 1.07 -14.79
C GLY A 173 3.51 1.33 -15.56
N GLY A 174 3.44 2.37 -16.40
CA GLY A 174 2.23 2.73 -17.14
C GLY A 174 1.12 3.41 -16.31
N ARG A 175 1.41 3.87 -15.09
CA ARG A 175 0.45 4.57 -14.20
C ARG A 175 0.42 6.07 -14.46
N VAL A 176 1.36 6.61 -15.22
CA VAL A 176 1.38 8.00 -15.72
C VAL A 176 1.61 8.00 -17.22
N SER A 177 0.79 8.74 -17.98
CA SER A 177 0.96 8.86 -19.42
C SER A 177 2.22 9.67 -19.78
N ASN A 178 2.82 9.37 -20.94
CA ASN A 178 3.99 10.09 -21.44
C ASN A 178 3.76 11.60 -21.55
N GLY A 179 2.54 12.04 -21.94
CA GLY A 179 2.20 13.45 -22.05
C GLY A 179 2.15 14.16 -20.68
N ALA A 180 1.54 13.52 -19.70
CA ALA A 180 1.50 14.05 -18.32
C ALA A 180 2.89 14.10 -17.70
N TYR A 181 3.73 13.08 -17.91
CA TYR A 181 5.10 13.03 -17.45
C TYR A 181 5.95 14.17 -18.03
N LEU A 182 5.97 14.35 -19.35
CA LEU A 182 6.75 15.40 -20.01
C LEU A 182 6.31 16.79 -19.54
N GLY A 183 5.02 17.04 -19.43
CA GLY A 183 4.49 18.31 -18.95
C GLY A 183 4.92 18.62 -17.52
N ALA A 184 4.92 17.65 -16.62
CA ALA A 184 5.35 17.81 -15.24
C ALA A 184 6.86 18.08 -15.14
N LYS A 185 7.69 17.31 -15.83
CA LYS A 185 9.15 17.41 -15.77
C LYS A 185 9.69 18.73 -16.32
N ILE A 186 9.16 19.20 -17.46
CA ILE A 186 9.60 20.47 -18.08
C ILE A 186 9.24 21.68 -17.20
N LEU A 187 8.11 21.63 -16.49
CA LEU A 187 7.60 22.76 -15.71
C LEU A 187 7.98 22.71 -14.23
N GLY A 188 8.77 21.75 -13.78
CA GLY A 188 9.10 21.55 -12.36
C GLY A 188 7.84 21.37 -11.50
N ILE A 189 6.86 20.63 -12.00
CA ILE A 189 5.58 20.39 -11.35
C ILE A 189 5.66 19.09 -10.57
N HIS A 190 5.21 19.13 -9.32
CA HIS A 190 5.00 17.96 -8.45
C HIS A 190 3.50 17.69 -8.34
N PRO A 191 2.98 16.65 -9.00
CA PRO A 191 1.56 16.35 -8.89
C PRO A 191 1.24 15.73 -7.53
N LEU A 192 0.13 16.16 -6.92
CA LEU A 192 -0.55 15.37 -5.91
C LEU A 192 -1.34 14.27 -6.63
N ILE A 193 -1.03 13.04 -6.31
CA ILE A 193 -1.76 11.88 -6.80
C ILE A 193 -2.63 11.39 -5.65
N GLU A 194 -3.94 11.37 -5.87
CA GLU A 194 -4.92 10.83 -4.93
C GLU A 194 -5.46 9.50 -5.45
N ILE A 195 -5.83 8.64 -4.52
CA ILE A 195 -6.50 7.38 -4.84
C ILE A 195 -8.01 7.65 -4.80
N LEU A 196 -8.62 7.72 -5.98
CA LEU A 196 -10.04 7.96 -6.15
C LEU A 196 -10.70 6.74 -6.79
N ASP A 197 -11.58 6.08 -6.07
CA ASP A 197 -12.23 4.82 -6.48
C ASP A 197 -11.20 3.79 -7.00
N GLY A 198 -10.10 3.64 -6.28
CA GLY A 198 -9.02 2.71 -6.59
C GLY A 198 -8.03 3.17 -7.67
N LYS A 199 -8.24 4.32 -8.31
CA LYS A 199 -7.40 4.83 -9.41
C LYS A 199 -6.45 5.92 -8.93
N LEU A 200 -5.26 5.97 -9.51
CA LEU A 200 -4.29 7.04 -9.30
C LEU A 200 -4.69 8.25 -10.15
N ILE A 201 -5.14 9.31 -9.51
CA ILE A 201 -5.59 10.54 -10.19
C ILE A 201 -4.75 11.73 -9.75
N SER A 202 -4.17 12.45 -10.69
CA SER A 202 -3.51 13.73 -10.40
C SER A 202 -4.56 14.82 -10.20
N THR A 203 -4.78 15.21 -8.95
CA THR A 203 -5.84 16.18 -8.57
C THR A 203 -5.33 17.59 -8.41
N LYS A 204 -4.06 17.74 -8.01
CA LYS A 204 -3.44 19.04 -7.77
C LYS A 204 -2.00 19.07 -8.27
N LYS A 205 -1.48 20.26 -8.53
CA LYS A 205 -0.12 20.47 -9.01
C LYS A 205 0.56 21.49 -8.11
N TYR A 206 1.71 21.10 -7.56
CA TYR A 206 2.56 21.98 -6.75
C TYR A 206 3.81 22.39 -7.52
N ARG A 207 4.45 23.49 -7.10
CA ARG A 207 5.73 23.96 -7.64
C ARG A 207 6.67 24.36 -6.51
N GLY A 208 7.94 24.00 -6.66
CA GLY A 208 8.97 24.35 -5.70
C GLY A 208 9.89 23.19 -5.36
N THR A 209 10.66 23.33 -4.29
CA THR A 209 11.47 22.23 -3.76
C THR A 209 10.58 21.16 -3.13
N MET A 210 11.03 19.92 -3.07
CA MET A 210 10.28 18.82 -2.45
C MET A 210 9.83 19.19 -1.02
N LYS A 211 10.73 19.73 -0.21
CA LYS A 211 10.41 20.21 1.15
C LYS A 211 9.22 21.18 1.17
N ARG A 212 9.23 22.22 0.31
CA ARG A 212 8.13 23.18 0.24
C ARG A 212 6.82 22.53 -0.17
N VAL A 213 6.89 21.63 -1.14
CA VAL A 213 5.73 20.93 -1.70
C VAL A 213 5.11 19.98 -0.68
N VAL A 214 5.94 19.20 0.02
CA VAL A 214 5.50 18.31 1.10
C VAL A 214 4.82 19.12 2.21
N MET A 215 5.45 20.19 2.68
CA MET A 215 4.86 21.04 3.73
C MET A 215 3.54 21.69 3.31
N GLN A 216 3.42 22.04 2.02
CA GLN A 216 2.16 22.58 1.50
C GLN A 216 1.07 21.50 1.46
N MET A 217 1.39 20.31 0.98
CA MET A 217 0.47 19.16 1.00
C MET A 217 0.02 18.84 2.42
N THR A 218 0.94 18.77 3.38
CA THR A 218 0.65 18.47 4.79
C THR A 218 -0.34 19.47 5.41
N ARG A 219 -0.31 20.72 4.99
CA ARG A 219 -1.27 21.75 5.45
C ARG A 219 -2.63 21.61 4.79
N GLU A 220 -2.66 21.29 3.52
CA GLU A 220 -3.87 21.38 2.70
C GLU A 220 -4.67 20.09 2.64
N PHE A 221 -3.99 18.94 2.50
CA PHE A 221 -4.65 17.66 2.24
C PHE A 221 -5.51 17.17 3.41
N PRO A 222 -5.04 17.17 4.68
CA PRO A 222 -5.88 16.74 5.80
C PRO A 222 -7.17 17.56 5.94
N ALA A 223 -7.07 18.87 5.75
CA ALA A 223 -8.23 19.77 5.82
C ALA A 223 -9.18 19.55 4.63
N ALA A 224 -8.65 19.45 3.41
CA ALA A 224 -9.45 19.24 2.20
C ALA A 224 -10.20 17.91 2.20
N GLN A 225 -9.62 16.87 2.80
CA GLN A 225 -10.22 15.53 2.91
C GLN A 225 -10.99 15.31 4.21
N ASN A 226 -11.00 16.31 5.11
CA ASN A 226 -11.62 16.19 6.45
C ASN A 226 -11.13 14.93 7.20
N LEU A 227 -9.80 14.74 7.24
CA LEU A 227 -9.20 13.57 7.87
C LEU A 227 -9.39 13.61 9.39
N GLU A 228 -9.60 12.42 9.96
CA GLU A 228 -9.56 12.22 11.41
C GLU A 228 -8.14 12.45 11.92
N LYS A 229 -7.99 13.31 12.94
CA LYS A 229 -6.67 13.71 13.45
C LYS A 229 -5.97 12.63 14.26
N ASP A 230 -6.72 11.63 14.72
CA ASP A 230 -6.20 10.58 15.60
C ASP A 230 -5.68 9.34 14.85
N ALA A 231 -5.75 9.33 13.51
CA ALA A 231 -5.39 8.16 12.71
C ALA A 231 -4.74 8.57 11.38
N LEU A 232 -3.61 9.29 11.45
CA LEU A 232 -2.87 9.68 10.25
C LEU A 232 -1.71 8.71 9.96
N TRP A 233 -1.75 8.16 8.77
CA TRP A 233 -0.67 7.35 8.21
C TRP A 233 0.13 8.19 7.22
N LEU A 234 1.44 8.25 7.44
CA LEU A 234 2.37 9.04 6.65
C LEU A 234 3.26 8.09 5.85
N ILE A 235 3.35 8.28 4.54
CA ILE A 235 4.23 7.48 3.69
C ILE A 235 5.46 8.27 3.30
N TYR A 236 6.59 7.57 3.19
CA TYR A 236 7.82 8.13 2.67
C TYR A 236 8.58 7.14 1.78
N GLY A 237 9.13 7.65 0.70
CA GLY A 237 10.04 6.88 -0.15
C GLY A 237 11.48 6.98 0.35
N ALA A 238 12.30 6.01 -0.05
CA ALA A 238 13.73 6.06 0.23
C ALA A 238 14.35 7.36 -0.32
N GLY A 239 15.05 8.11 0.55
CA GLY A 239 15.67 9.39 0.21
C GLY A 239 14.89 10.63 0.66
N LEU A 240 13.73 10.50 1.26
CA LEU A 240 13.11 11.62 1.97
C LEU A 240 13.98 11.97 3.19
N GLY A 241 14.40 13.25 3.29
CA GLY A 241 15.26 13.69 4.39
C GLY A 241 14.53 13.68 5.74
N GLU A 242 15.21 13.21 6.78
CA GLU A 242 14.67 13.21 8.16
C GLU A 242 14.28 14.59 8.67
N ASP A 243 14.92 15.66 8.19
CA ASP A 243 14.56 17.03 8.52
C ASP A 243 13.16 17.37 8.02
N ILE A 244 12.78 16.88 6.84
CA ILE A 244 11.44 17.06 6.29
C ILE A 244 10.42 16.26 7.12
N MET A 245 10.75 15.02 7.49
CA MET A 245 9.86 14.18 8.31
C MET A 245 9.58 14.85 9.67
N ARG A 246 10.62 15.35 10.35
CA ARG A 246 10.46 16.07 11.63
C ARG A 246 9.60 17.34 11.51
N GLU A 247 9.75 18.11 10.42
CA GLU A 247 8.91 19.30 10.20
C GLU A 247 7.45 18.93 9.94
N VAL A 248 7.20 17.85 9.20
CA VAL A 248 5.84 17.32 8.95
C VAL A 248 5.19 16.90 10.28
N GLU A 249 5.90 16.13 11.11
CA GLU A 249 5.40 15.73 12.43
C GLU A 249 5.08 16.92 13.31
N ALA A 250 6.03 17.84 13.46
CA ALA A 250 5.84 19.04 14.26
C ALA A 250 4.59 19.82 13.82
N HIS A 251 4.44 20.01 12.51
CA HIS A 251 3.30 20.73 11.96
C HIS A 251 1.96 20.00 12.21
N LEU A 252 1.92 18.67 12.04
CA LEU A 252 0.71 17.88 12.29
C LEU A 252 0.34 17.87 13.78
N HIS A 253 1.33 17.78 14.68
CA HIS A 253 1.11 17.90 16.12
C HIS A 253 0.56 19.29 16.50
N GLU A 254 1.07 20.37 15.91
CA GLU A 254 0.51 21.71 16.10
C GLU A 254 -0.95 21.81 15.65
N GLN A 255 -1.34 21.01 14.65
CA GLN A 255 -2.74 20.94 14.18
C GLN A 255 -3.62 20.02 15.05
N GLY A 256 -3.05 19.40 16.08
CA GLY A 256 -3.75 18.53 17.03
C GLY A 256 -3.80 17.05 16.63
N CYS A 257 -3.00 16.62 15.62
CA CYS A 257 -2.84 15.21 15.31
C CYS A 257 -1.94 14.55 16.35
N GLN A 258 -2.43 13.50 17.02
CA GLN A 258 -1.70 12.86 18.13
C GLN A 258 -0.96 11.60 17.69
N ASN A 259 -1.64 10.75 16.90
CA ASN A 259 -1.11 9.45 16.48
C ASN A 259 -0.71 9.51 15.01
N LEU A 260 0.61 9.57 14.78
CA LEU A 260 1.21 9.57 13.46
C LEU A 260 1.95 8.26 13.26
N THR A 261 1.64 7.55 12.17
CA THR A 261 2.33 6.30 11.81
C THR A 261 3.06 6.51 10.48
N TRP A 262 4.39 6.39 10.50
CA TRP A 262 5.19 6.43 9.29
C TRP A 262 5.33 5.04 8.69
N VAL A 263 5.13 4.95 7.37
CA VAL A 263 5.33 3.74 6.57
C VAL A 263 6.32 4.05 5.46
N GLN A 264 7.43 3.32 5.42
CA GLN A 264 8.35 3.40 4.30
C GLN A 264 7.75 2.60 3.14
N THR A 265 7.65 3.22 1.98
CA THR A 265 7.18 2.54 0.79
C THR A 265 8.24 1.55 0.27
N GLY A 266 7.80 0.36 -0.13
CA GLY A 266 8.60 -0.66 -0.78
C GLY A 266 8.89 -0.35 -2.25
N CYS A 267 9.12 -1.42 -3.03
CA CYS A 267 9.44 -1.32 -4.45
C CYS A 267 8.20 -1.31 -5.34
N VAL A 268 7.06 -1.73 -4.82
CA VAL A 268 5.82 -1.94 -5.59
C VAL A 268 4.79 -0.89 -5.22
N ILE A 269 4.93 0.29 -5.80
CA ILE A 269 3.94 1.36 -5.67
C ILE A 269 3.39 1.73 -7.03
#